data_9da01bbaa84acd2327f8c5ec6e6df591
#
_entry.id   9da01bbaa84acd2327f8c5ec6e6df591
#
_cell.length_a   1.000
_cell.length_b   1.000
_cell.length_c   1.000
_cell.angle_alpha   90.00
_cell.angle_beta   90.00
_cell.angle_gamma   90.00
#
_symmetry.space_group_name_H-M   'P 1'
#
loop_
_entity.id
_entity.type
_entity.pdbx_description
1 polymer ?
#
loop_
_entity_poly.entity_id
_entity_poly.type
_entity_poly.pdbx_seq_one_letter_code
_entity_poly.pdbx_strand_id
1 'polypeptide(L)'
;MAVNIQKLRLPNNFVPKNQKLYMKTLIIVIHPNINESVINKRWIKELRKFPERYTIHQLYEAYPDEKINVQAEQLLIEQHDKIIFQFPYYWFNCPSLLKKWLDEVLTHGWAYGSKSGYRMEGKKIALAISLGVEEYELSTCGIYKYPLNELTRPFELSFEYIKANYKPPFAFYGMEYNASDSHIEQGVELYTRFLSDL
;
A
#
# COMPACT_ATOMS: atom_id res chain seq x y z
N MET A 1 -56.73 31.73 19.92
CA MET A 1 -56.51 30.43 19.23
C MET A 1 -55.02 30.15 19.28
N ALA A 2 -54.61 29.20 20.12
CA ALA A 2 -53.17 28.81 20.25
C ALA A 2 -52.93 27.58 19.39
N VAL A 3 -52.01 27.70 18.47
CA VAL A 3 -51.60 26.61 17.56
C VAL A 3 -50.56 25.73 18.27
N ASN A 4 -50.93 24.45 18.40
CA ASN A 4 -50.17 23.42 19.08
C ASN A 4 -49.07 22.88 18.13
N ILE A 5 -47.78 23.18 18.44
CA ILE A 5 -46.66 22.67 17.69
C ILE A 5 -46.29 21.30 18.25
N GLN A 6 -46.73 20.22 17.60
CA GLN A 6 -46.31 18.87 17.90
C GLN A 6 -44.82 18.72 17.55
N LYS A 7 -43.99 18.39 18.55
CA LYS A 7 -42.59 17.99 18.42
C LYS A 7 -42.50 16.69 17.60
N LEU A 8 -42.08 16.80 16.37
CA LEU A 8 -41.60 15.65 15.58
C LEU A 8 -40.35 15.09 16.26
N ARG A 9 -40.50 13.92 16.89
CA ARG A 9 -39.36 13.10 17.32
C ARG A 9 -38.73 12.46 16.08
N LEU A 10 -37.49 12.85 15.76
CA LEU A 10 -36.67 12.14 14.81
C LEU A 10 -36.38 10.73 15.36
N PRO A 11 -36.43 9.67 14.53
CA PRO A 11 -36.09 8.34 15.00
C PRO A 11 -34.61 8.27 15.38
N ASN A 12 -34.32 7.68 16.55
CA ASN A 12 -32.98 7.34 16.98
C ASN A 12 -32.33 6.47 15.89
N ASN A 13 -31.30 6.98 15.24
CA ASN A 13 -30.46 6.19 14.37
C ASN A 13 -29.79 5.10 15.21
N PHE A 14 -30.34 3.89 15.10
CA PHE A 14 -29.81 2.67 15.67
C PHE A 14 -28.52 2.32 14.90
N VAL A 15 -27.38 2.82 15.37
CA VAL A 15 -26.07 2.36 14.89
C VAL A 15 -25.86 0.97 15.51
N PRO A 16 -25.78 -0.09 14.72
CA PRO A 16 -25.55 -1.43 15.26
C PRO A 16 -24.18 -1.47 15.93
N LYS A 17 -24.15 -1.77 17.23
CA LYS A 17 -22.97 -1.83 18.11
C LYS A 17 -21.96 -2.93 17.77
N ASN A 18 -22.09 -3.65 16.65
CA ASN A 18 -21.26 -4.79 16.28
C ASN A 18 -20.83 -4.82 14.80
N GLN A 19 -20.71 -3.68 14.16
CA GLN A 19 -19.87 -3.66 12.97
C GLN A 19 -18.42 -3.63 13.45
N LYS A 20 -17.76 -4.81 13.46
CA LYS A 20 -16.30 -4.91 13.53
C LYS A 20 -15.81 -4.01 12.40
N LEU A 21 -15.32 -2.81 12.75
CA LEU A 21 -14.75 -1.90 11.77
C LEU A 21 -13.56 -2.67 11.17
N TYR A 22 -13.77 -3.29 10.02
CA TYR A 22 -12.66 -3.83 9.25
C TYR A 22 -11.82 -2.63 8.84
N MET A 23 -10.66 -2.49 9.48
CA MET A 23 -9.72 -1.45 9.12
C MET A 23 -9.32 -1.69 7.67
N LYS A 24 -9.71 -0.74 6.80
CA LYS A 24 -9.38 -0.83 5.38
C LYS A 24 -7.86 -0.80 5.21
N THR A 25 -7.38 -1.59 4.27
CA THR A 25 -5.98 -1.55 3.85
C THR A 25 -5.84 -0.57 2.69
N LEU A 26 -4.95 0.39 2.83
CA LEU A 26 -4.57 1.28 1.74
C LEU A 26 -3.51 0.59 0.86
N ILE A 27 -3.81 0.46 -0.42
CA ILE A 27 -2.88 -0.03 -1.43
C ILE A 27 -2.43 1.17 -2.26
N ILE A 28 -1.24 1.66 -2.02
CA ILE A 28 -0.60 2.70 -2.84
C ILE A 28 0.09 1.98 -3.99
N VAL A 29 -0.42 2.16 -5.19
CA VAL A 29 0.11 1.53 -6.40
C VAL A 29 1.02 2.51 -7.12
N ILE A 30 2.27 2.14 -7.27
CA ILE A 30 3.28 2.95 -7.92
C ILE A 30 3.75 2.22 -9.20
N HIS A 31 3.03 2.41 -10.28
CA HIS A 31 3.36 1.84 -11.58
C HIS A 31 3.26 2.89 -12.68
N PRO A 32 4.36 3.22 -13.38
CA PRO A 32 4.37 4.31 -14.38
C PRO A 32 3.38 4.12 -15.51
N ASN A 33 3.17 2.88 -15.94
CA ASN A 33 2.20 2.52 -16.97
C ASN A 33 1.40 1.27 -16.55
N ILE A 34 0.44 1.46 -15.66
CA ILE A 34 -0.36 0.36 -15.09
C ILE A 34 -1.16 -0.41 -16.16
N ASN A 35 -1.51 0.24 -17.27
CA ASN A 35 -2.28 -0.38 -18.34
C ASN A 35 -1.50 -1.48 -19.09
N GLU A 36 -0.18 -1.36 -19.14
CA GLU A 36 0.72 -2.36 -19.72
C GLU A 36 1.19 -3.42 -18.70
N SER A 37 0.94 -3.19 -17.42
CA SER A 37 1.31 -4.15 -16.40
C SER A 37 0.43 -5.39 -16.46
N VAL A 38 1.04 -6.56 -16.52
CA VAL A 38 0.34 -7.83 -16.46
C VAL A 38 -0.08 -8.13 -15.02
N ILE A 39 0.88 -8.23 -14.11
CA ILE A 39 0.61 -8.71 -12.75
C ILE A 39 0.05 -7.61 -11.82
N ASN A 40 0.62 -6.39 -11.79
CA ASN A 40 0.13 -5.32 -10.90
C ASN A 40 -1.31 -4.92 -11.25
N LYS A 41 -1.64 -4.85 -12.55
CA LYS A 41 -3.00 -4.60 -13.03
C LYS A 41 -3.96 -5.72 -12.62
N ARG A 42 -3.51 -6.99 -12.69
CA ARG A 42 -4.33 -8.14 -12.30
C ARG A 42 -4.60 -8.15 -10.79
N TRP A 43 -3.60 -7.83 -9.96
CA TRP A 43 -3.78 -7.65 -8.52
C TRP A 43 -4.83 -6.58 -8.21
N ILE A 44 -4.72 -5.38 -8.79
CA ILE A 44 -5.70 -4.31 -8.62
C ILE A 44 -7.11 -4.77 -9.01
N LYS A 45 -7.24 -5.47 -10.14
CA LYS A 45 -8.53 -6.00 -10.61
C LYS A 45 -9.16 -6.93 -9.58
N GLU A 46 -8.37 -7.76 -8.90
CA GLU A 46 -8.86 -8.63 -7.83
C GLU A 46 -9.32 -7.84 -6.61
N LEU A 47 -8.47 -6.93 -6.12
CA LEU A 47 -8.77 -6.15 -4.92
C LEU A 47 -9.98 -5.23 -5.08
N ARG A 48 -10.25 -4.74 -6.29
CA ARG A 48 -11.45 -3.93 -6.61
C ARG A 48 -12.77 -4.67 -6.41
N LYS A 49 -12.75 -5.99 -6.29
CA LYS A 49 -13.94 -6.78 -5.94
C LYS A 49 -14.36 -6.60 -4.47
N PHE A 50 -13.48 -6.05 -3.63
CA PHE A 50 -13.67 -5.91 -2.18
C PHE A 50 -13.43 -4.47 -1.72
N PRO A 51 -14.24 -3.49 -2.21
CA PRO A 51 -14.04 -2.07 -1.92
C PRO A 51 -14.23 -1.71 -0.44
N GLU A 52 -14.90 -2.58 0.32
CA GLU A 52 -15.06 -2.44 1.77
C GLU A 52 -13.79 -2.79 2.54
N ARG A 53 -12.87 -3.54 1.93
CA ARG A 53 -11.60 -3.99 2.55
C ARG A 53 -10.40 -3.20 2.09
N TYR A 54 -10.41 -2.73 0.84
CA TYR A 54 -9.24 -2.11 0.20
C TYR A 54 -9.57 -0.74 -0.35
N THR A 55 -8.69 0.22 -0.07
CA THR A 55 -8.64 1.52 -0.76
C THR A 55 -7.46 1.47 -1.73
N ILE A 56 -7.71 1.63 -3.02
CA ILE A 56 -6.67 1.59 -4.05
C ILE A 56 -6.36 3.02 -4.48
N HIS A 57 -5.11 3.42 -4.31
CA HIS A 57 -4.59 4.73 -4.68
C HIS A 57 -3.46 4.57 -5.70
N GLN A 58 -3.70 4.94 -6.94
CA GLN A 58 -2.72 4.85 -8.02
C GLN A 58 -1.94 6.18 -8.10
N LEU A 59 -0.68 6.15 -7.69
CA LEU A 59 0.10 7.37 -7.49
C LEU A 59 0.37 8.14 -8.79
N TYR A 60 0.69 7.44 -9.89
CA TYR A 60 0.89 8.08 -11.20
C TYR A 60 -0.40 8.59 -11.85
N GLU A 61 -1.55 8.02 -11.49
CA GLU A 61 -2.85 8.52 -11.93
C GLU A 61 -3.25 9.77 -11.15
N ALA A 62 -2.99 9.78 -9.84
CA ALA A 62 -3.27 10.92 -8.97
C ALA A 62 -2.34 12.12 -9.26
N TYR A 63 -1.09 11.84 -9.65
CA TYR A 63 -0.05 12.84 -9.87
C TYR A 63 0.65 12.63 -11.23
N PRO A 64 -0.04 12.88 -12.36
CA PRO A 64 0.54 12.66 -13.69
C PRO A 64 1.69 13.64 -14.01
N ASP A 65 1.75 14.78 -13.34
CA ASP A 65 2.83 15.77 -13.42
C ASP A 65 3.85 15.62 -12.27
N GLU A 66 3.72 14.54 -11.49
CA GLU A 66 4.55 14.21 -10.32
C GLU A 66 4.57 15.30 -9.22
N LYS A 67 3.58 16.20 -9.20
CA LYS A 67 3.43 17.20 -8.13
C LYS A 67 2.52 16.65 -7.03
N ILE A 68 3.13 16.07 -6.02
CA ILE A 68 2.42 15.41 -4.93
C ILE A 68 1.73 16.44 -4.03
N ASN A 69 0.43 16.23 -3.78
CA ASN A 69 -0.28 16.97 -2.75
C ASN A 69 -0.01 16.31 -1.38
N VAL A 70 1.02 16.80 -0.71
CA VAL A 70 1.50 16.27 0.57
C VAL A 70 0.39 16.16 1.62
N GLN A 71 -0.46 17.18 1.76
CA GLN A 71 -1.54 17.16 2.74
C GLN A 71 -2.59 16.09 2.43
N ALA A 72 -2.93 15.92 1.14
CA ALA A 72 -3.89 14.90 0.73
C ALA A 72 -3.35 13.49 1.01
N GLU A 73 -2.06 13.24 0.73
CA GLU A 73 -1.40 11.96 1.02
C GLU A 73 -1.34 11.69 2.53
N GLN A 74 -0.96 12.68 3.32
CA GLN A 74 -0.91 12.56 4.77
C GLN A 74 -2.30 12.25 5.36
N LEU A 75 -3.35 12.95 4.92
CA LEU A 75 -4.73 12.67 5.34
C LEU A 75 -5.19 11.27 4.93
N LEU A 76 -4.82 10.83 3.73
CA LEU A 76 -5.14 9.47 3.25
C LEU A 76 -4.47 8.42 4.13
N ILE A 77 -3.20 8.60 4.47
CA ILE A 77 -2.44 7.73 5.39
C ILE A 77 -3.09 7.70 6.78
N GLU A 78 -3.49 8.84 7.33
CA GLU A 78 -4.07 8.93 8.67
C GLU A 78 -5.37 8.12 8.82
N GLN A 79 -6.12 7.94 7.73
CA GLN A 79 -7.38 7.18 7.69
C GLN A 79 -7.19 5.66 7.64
N HIS A 80 -5.95 5.15 7.54
CA HIS A 80 -5.66 3.74 7.37
C HIS A 80 -4.58 3.27 8.35
N ASP A 81 -4.75 2.06 8.89
CA ASP A 81 -3.76 1.46 9.81
C ASP A 81 -2.87 0.43 9.13
N LYS A 82 -3.27 -0.02 7.93
CA LYS A 82 -2.50 -0.93 7.09
C LYS A 82 -2.23 -0.26 5.74
N ILE A 83 -0.97 -0.23 5.33
CA ILE A 83 -0.53 0.46 4.11
C ILE A 83 0.40 -0.48 3.34
N ILE A 84 0.09 -0.69 2.08
CA ILE A 84 0.89 -1.50 1.16
C ILE A 84 1.40 -0.60 0.04
N PHE A 85 2.69 -0.59 -0.17
CA PHE A 85 3.31 0.01 -1.34
C PHE A 85 3.49 -1.08 -2.39
N GLN A 86 2.66 -1.03 -3.44
CA GLN A 86 2.64 -2.01 -4.53
C GLN A 86 3.35 -1.44 -5.75
N PHE A 87 4.44 -2.08 -6.20
CA PHE A 87 5.24 -1.58 -7.32
C PHE A 87 6.06 -2.66 -8.04
N PRO A 88 6.45 -2.43 -9.31
CA PRO A 88 7.42 -3.25 -10.01
C PRO A 88 8.84 -2.93 -9.54
N TYR A 89 9.69 -3.95 -9.45
CA TYR A 89 11.07 -3.79 -9.02
C TYR A 89 11.94 -3.30 -10.16
N TYR A 90 12.24 -2.00 -10.18
CA TYR A 90 13.02 -1.36 -11.23
C TYR A 90 14.42 -1.04 -10.74
N TRP A 91 15.41 -1.53 -11.47
CA TRP A 91 16.82 -1.25 -11.20
C TRP A 91 17.21 -1.52 -9.73
N PHE A 92 16.80 -2.68 -9.23
CA PHE A 92 17.02 -3.12 -7.83
C PHE A 92 16.43 -2.15 -6.79
N ASN A 93 15.41 -1.41 -7.16
CA ASN A 93 14.76 -0.40 -6.34
C ASN A 93 13.28 -0.22 -6.73
N CYS A 94 12.68 0.88 -6.33
CA CYS A 94 11.32 1.27 -6.66
C CYS A 94 11.26 2.25 -7.84
N PRO A 95 10.09 2.46 -8.47
CA PRO A 95 9.86 3.57 -9.38
C PRO A 95 10.13 4.93 -8.72
N SER A 96 10.61 5.90 -9.50
CA SER A 96 11.06 7.22 -9.02
C SER A 96 10.01 7.96 -8.18
N LEU A 97 8.74 7.88 -8.56
CA LEU A 97 7.68 8.57 -7.85
C LEU A 97 7.47 8.05 -6.42
N LEU A 98 7.80 6.77 -6.12
CA LEU A 98 7.78 6.29 -4.75
C LEU A 98 8.87 6.96 -3.91
N LYS A 99 10.10 7.06 -4.43
CA LYS A 99 11.17 7.74 -3.68
C LYS A 99 10.82 9.20 -3.42
N LYS A 100 10.29 9.89 -4.44
CA LYS A 100 9.80 11.26 -4.31
C LYS A 100 8.69 11.37 -3.26
N TRP A 101 7.73 10.42 -3.28
CA TRP A 101 6.67 10.36 -2.27
C TRP A 101 7.23 10.22 -0.86
N LEU A 102 8.20 9.31 -0.64
CA LEU A 102 8.84 9.14 0.66
C LEU A 102 9.52 10.44 1.14
N ASP A 103 10.21 11.15 0.24
CA ASP A 103 10.94 12.37 0.56
C ASP A 103 10.01 13.56 0.87
N GLU A 104 8.89 13.68 0.14
CA GLU A 104 7.99 14.82 0.26
C GLU A 104 6.90 14.63 1.33
N VAL A 105 6.38 13.40 1.49
CA VAL A 105 5.24 13.13 2.37
C VAL A 105 5.67 12.83 3.81
N LEU A 106 6.82 12.14 3.99
CA LEU A 106 7.33 11.80 5.33
C LEU A 106 8.08 13.00 5.95
N THR A 107 7.36 14.08 6.20
CA THR A 107 7.95 15.34 6.66
C THR A 107 8.29 15.36 8.14
N HIS A 108 9.27 16.20 8.49
CA HIS A 108 9.50 16.59 9.89
C HIS A 108 8.24 17.24 10.49
N GLY A 109 7.90 16.87 11.73
CA GLY A 109 6.71 17.37 12.42
C GLY A 109 5.46 16.55 12.16
N TRP A 110 5.42 15.74 11.09
CA TRP A 110 4.33 14.78 10.82
C TRP A 110 4.79 13.33 10.99
N ALA A 111 5.81 12.89 10.27
CA ALA A 111 6.31 11.52 10.34
C ALA A 111 7.36 11.32 11.44
N TYR A 112 8.22 12.31 11.67
CA TYR A 112 9.34 12.23 12.61
C TYR A 112 9.66 13.58 13.27
N GLY A 113 10.57 13.57 14.27
CA GLY A 113 11.04 14.75 14.99
C GLY A 113 10.63 14.75 16.47
N SER A 114 11.37 15.47 17.32
CA SER A 114 11.20 15.46 18.79
C SER A 114 9.84 15.95 19.29
N LYS A 115 9.15 16.77 18.49
CA LYS A 115 7.79 17.29 18.77
C LYS A 115 6.78 16.81 17.74
N SER A 116 7.11 15.74 17.03
CA SER A 116 6.28 15.14 15.97
C SER A 116 5.07 14.44 16.54
N GLY A 117 3.99 14.41 15.77
CA GLY A 117 2.85 13.55 16.05
C GLY A 117 3.09 12.06 15.71
N TYR A 118 4.21 11.69 15.10
CA TYR A 118 4.52 10.32 14.63
C TYR A 118 3.31 9.62 14.01
N ARG A 119 2.69 10.25 13.00
CA ARG A 119 1.43 9.79 12.40
C ARG A 119 1.50 8.40 11.76
N MET A 120 2.71 7.88 11.56
CA MET A 120 2.96 6.53 11.08
C MET A 120 3.14 5.49 12.20
N GLU A 121 3.26 5.94 13.47
CA GLU A 121 3.55 5.05 14.60
C GLU A 121 2.54 3.91 14.72
N GLY A 122 3.05 2.68 14.75
CA GLY A 122 2.26 1.46 14.88
C GLY A 122 1.48 1.02 13.64
N LYS A 123 1.39 1.85 12.58
CA LYS A 123 0.74 1.45 11.33
C LYS A 123 1.50 0.30 10.69
N LYS A 124 0.79 -0.75 10.27
CA LYS A 124 1.40 -1.87 9.56
C LYS A 124 1.73 -1.45 8.13
N ILE A 125 3.00 -1.56 7.77
CA ILE A 125 3.47 -1.22 6.43
C ILE A 125 4.17 -2.43 5.82
N ALA A 126 3.87 -2.73 4.55
CA ALA A 126 4.61 -3.71 3.78
C ALA A 126 4.78 -3.26 2.33
N LEU A 127 5.75 -3.86 1.67
CA LEU A 127 5.94 -3.75 0.24
C LEU A 127 5.27 -4.93 -0.47
N ALA A 128 4.68 -4.70 -1.63
CA ALA A 128 4.23 -5.73 -2.55
C ALA A 128 4.93 -5.52 -3.89
N ILE A 129 5.89 -6.38 -4.18
CA ILE A 129 6.86 -6.18 -5.24
C ILE A 129 6.66 -7.25 -6.32
N SER A 130 6.54 -6.83 -7.57
CA SER A 130 6.63 -7.72 -8.73
C SER A 130 8.02 -7.63 -9.35
N LEU A 131 8.63 -8.79 -9.61
CA LEU A 131 9.99 -8.90 -10.11
C LEU A 131 10.01 -9.66 -11.45
N GLY A 132 10.82 -9.17 -12.37
CA GLY A 132 11.11 -9.88 -13.63
C GLY A 132 11.92 -11.14 -13.39
N VAL A 133 12.91 -11.05 -12.54
CA VAL A 133 13.87 -12.12 -12.20
C VAL A 133 13.25 -13.24 -11.37
N GLU A 134 13.90 -14.40 -11.38
CA GLU A 134 13.52 -15.53 -10.52
C GLU A 134 14.06 -15.36 -9.09
N GLU A 135 13.41 -16.00 -8.12
CA GLU A 135 13.78 -15.88 -6.71
C GLU A 135 15.22 -16.34 -6.44
N TYR A 136 15.66 -17.45 -7.07
CA TYR A 136 17.01 -17.98 -6.88
C TYR A 136 18.10 -17.02 -7.36
N GLU A 137 17.81 -16.14 -8.32
CA GLU A 137 18.76 -15.16 -8.84
C GLU A 137 19.07 -14.09 -7.78
N LEU A 138 18.09 -13.76 -6.93
CA LEU A 138 18.22 -12.87 -5.76
C LEU A 138 18.51 -13.68 -4.49
N SER A 139 19.56 -14.47 -4.52
CA SER A 139 20.05 -15.23 -3.38
C SER A 139 21.56 -15.05 -3.21
N THR A 140 22.09 -15.45 -2.07
CA THR A 140 23.55 -15.40 -1.80
C THR A 140 24.37 -16.25 -2.78
N CYS A 141 23.76 -17.27 -3.38
CA CYS A 141 24.36 -18.14 -4.39
C CYS A 141 23.89 -17.80 -5.82
N GLY A 142 22.95 -16.86 -5.97
CA GLY A 142 22.43 -16.44 -7.26
C GLY A 142 23.35 -15.46 -7.97
N ILE A 143 22.96 -15.09 -9.21
CA ILE A 143 23.77 -14.19 -10.05
C ILE A 143 23.94 -12.79 -9.44
N TYR A 144 22.94 -12.33 -8.69
CA TYR A 144 22.98 -10.99 -8.04
C TYR A 144 23.61 -11.03 -6.65
N LYS A 145 23.80 -12.20 -6.02
CA LYS A 145 24.47 -12.42 -4.74
C LYS A 145 23.84 -11.74 -3.50
N TYR A 146 22.76 -11.01 -3.67
CA TYR A 146 22.03 -10.31 -2.63
C TYR A 146 20.59 -10.78 -2.58
N PRO A 147 20.10 -11.29 -1.46
CA PRO A 147 18.68 -11.62 -1.29
C PRO A 147 17.83 -10.35 -1.21
N LEU A 148 16.55 -10.45 -1.59
CA LEU A 148 15.66 -9.31 -1.70
C LEU A 148 15.54 -8.50 -0.40
N ASN A 149 15.58 -9.15 0.77
CA ASN A 149 15.51 -8.49 2.06
C ASN A 149 16.71 -7.56 2.32
N GLU A 150 17.89 -7.84 1.76
CA GLU A 150 19.02 -6.91 1.83
C GLU A 150 18.81 -5.71 0.91
N LEU A 151 18.28 -5.96 -0.28
CA LEU A 151 18.01 -4.91 -1.27
C LEU A 151 16.83 -4.00 -0.87
N THR A 152 15.90 -4.49 -0.05
CA THR A 152 14.79 -3.70 0.49
C THR A 152 15.07 -3.08 1.87
N ARG A 153 16.25 -3.29 2.42
CA ARG A 153 16.68 -2.75 3.72
C ARG A 153 16.49 -1.23 3.88
N PRO A 154 16.71 -0.39 2.86
CA PRO A 154 16.45 1.04 2.98
C PRO A 154 14.99 1.38 3.31
N PHE A 155 14.01 0.60 2.83
CA PHE A 155 12.60 0.79 3.16
C PHE A 155 12.30 0.38 4.61
N GLU A 156 12.82 -0.77 5.04
CA GLU A 156 12.73 -1.23 6.43
C GLU A 156 13.22 -0.15 7.38
N LEU A 157 14.46 0.32 7.20
CA LEU A 157 15.05 1.37 8.02
C LEU A 157 14.26 2.68 8.00
N SER A 158 13.73 3.08 6.84
CA SER A 158 12.94 4.31 6.70
C SER A 158 11.63 4.22 7.48
N PHE A 159 10.94 3.09 7.39
CA PHE A 159 9.66 2.90 8.09
C PHE A 159 9.85 2.67 9.59
N GLU A 160 10.92 1.98 10.01
CA GLU A 160 11.27 1.85 11.42
C GLU A 160 11.64 3.18 12.05
N TYR A 161 12.39 4.04 11.31
CA TYR A 161 12.76 5.37 11.78
C TYR A 161 11.55 6.24 12.15
N ILE A 162 10.45 6.11 11.40
CA ILE A 162 9.17 6.79 11.69
C ILE A 162 8.24 5.99 12.60
N LYS A 163 8.75 4.95 13.25
CA LYS A 163 8.05 4.06 14.20
C LYS A 163 6.89 3.27 13.60
N ALA A 164 6.85 3.09 12.30
CA ALA A 164 5.88 2.21 11.69
C ALA A 164 6.22 0.74 11.99
N ASN A 165 5.20 -0.10 11.98
CA ASN A 165 5.35 -1.55 12.15
C ASN A 165 5.59 -2.19 10.78
N TYR A 166 6.85 -2.12 10.30
CA TYR A 166 7.23 -2.72 9.03
C TYR A 166 7.10 -4.25 9.07
N LYS A 167 6.55 -4.80 7.99
CA LYS A 167 6.33 -6.24 7.81
C LYS A 167 7.16 -6.77 6.66
N PRO A 168 7.53 -8.05 6.67
CA PRO A 168 8.23 -8.66 5.56
C PRO A 168 7.53 -8.36 4.23
N PRO A 169 8.28 -8.03 3.17
CA PRO A 169 7.70 -7.73 1.87
C PRO A 169 7.06 -8.98 1.25
N PHE A 170 5.97 -8.78 0.52
CA PHE A 170 5.48 -9.72 -0.46
C PHE A 170 6.27 -9.53 -1.76
N ALA A 171 6.79 -10.61 -2.31
CA ALA A 171 7.50 -10.61 -3.56
C ALA A 171 6.93 -11.68 -4.50
N PHE A 172 6.72 -11.30 -5.75
CA PHE A 172 6.28 -12.22 -6.80
C PHE A 172 7.25 -12.15 -7.96
N TYR A 173 7.90 -13.28 -8.25
CA TYR A 173 9.05 -13.39 -9.12
C TYR A 173 8.70 -13.94 -10.51
N GLY A 174 9.68 -13.94 -11.42
CA GLY A 174 9.65 -14.64 -12.70
C GLY A 174 8.80 -13.98 -13.79
N MET A 175 8.37 -12.72 -13.61
CA MET A 175 7.46 -12.06 -14.55
C MET A 175 8.08 -11.77 -15.93
N GLU A 176 9.39 -11.79 -16.06
CA GLU A 176 10.08 -11.65 -17.35
C GLU A 176 10.13 -12.97 -18.10
N TYR A 177 10.24 -14.10 -17.39
CA TYR A 177 10.41 -15.43 -17.96
C TYR A 177 9.11 -16.21 -18.08
N ASN A 178 8.16 -15.99 -17.19
CA ASN A 178 6.90 -16.75 -17.13
C ASN A 178 5.72 -15.85 -16.80
N ALA A 179 5.15 -15.20 -17.81
CA ALA A 179 3.91 -14.44 -17.68
C ALA A 179 2.66 -15.25 -18.09
N SER A 180 2.68 -16.59 -17.89
CA SER A 180 1.52 -17.44 -18.19
C SER A 180 0.33 -17.11 -17.29
N ASP A 181 -0.89 -17.35 -17.79
CA ASP A 181 -2.12 -17.08 -17.04
C ASP A 181 -2.14 -17.83 -15.70
N SER A 182 -1.64 -19.08 -15.69
CA SER A 182 -1.57 -19.87 -14.45
C SER A 182 -0.63 -19.26 -13.41
N HIS A 183 0.52 -18.75 -13.83
CA HIS A 183 1.48 -18.09 -12.95
C HIS A 183 0.89 -16.77 -12.41
N ILE A 184 0.24 -15.98 -13.27
CA ILE A 184 -0.41 -14.74 -12.90
C ILE A 184 -1.50 -14.98 -11.85
N GLU A 185 -2.38 -15.97 -12.06
CA GLU A 185 -3.44 -16.30 -11.10
C GLU A 185 -2.88 -16.84 -9.77
N GLN A 186 -1.80 -17.61 -9.80
CA GLN A 186 -1.06 -17.99 -8.58
C GLN A 186 -0.58 -16.74 -7.82
N GLY A 187 -0.06 -15.73 -8.53
CA GLY A 187 0.34 -14.46 -7.94
C GLY A 187 -0.82 -13.72 -7.26
N VAL A 188 -2.03 -13.82 -7.81
CA VAL A 188 -3.25 -13.25 -7.21
C VAL A 188 -3.59 -13.96 -5.91
N GLU A 189 -3.57 -15.29 -5.89
CA GLU A 189 -3.88 -16.08 -4.70
C GLU A 189 -2.88 -15.80 -3.56
N LEU A 190 -1.59 -15.79 -3.89
CA LEU A 190 -0.53 -15.51 -2.92
C LEU A 190 -0.65 -14.09 -2.36
N TYR A 191 -0.92 -13.10 -3.22
CA TYR A 191 -1.07 -11.71 -2.78
C TYR A 191 -2.28 -11.50 -1.89
N THR A 192 -3.43 -12.07 -2.24
CA THR A 192 -4.65 -11.97 -1.42
C THR A 192 -4.49 -12.66 -0.07
N ARG A 193 -3.78 -13.80 -0.01
CA ARG A 193 -3.41 -14.47 1.24
C ARG A 193 -2.53 -13.58 2.09
N PHE A 194 -1.44 -13.04 1.52
CA PHE A 194 -0.56 -12.10 2.21
C PHE A 194 -1.31 -10.93 2.84
N LEU A 195 -2.23 -10.28 2.09
CA LEU A 195 -3.04 -9.19 2.60
C LEU A 195 -3.99 -9.59 3.73
N SER A 196 -4.44 -10.84 3.75
CA SER A 196 -5.32 -11.37 4.79
C SER A 196 -4.56 -11.68 6.09
N ASP A 197 -3.29 -12.06 5.97
CA ASP A 197 -2.42 -12.42 7.10
C ASP A 197 -1.77 -11.18 7.76
N LEU A 198 -1.80 -10.03 7.09
CA LEU A 198 -1.26 -8.78 7.57
C LEU A 198 -2.17 -8.12 8.62
#